data_42c685228430ef4b093c821cffb09faa
#
_entry.id   42c685228430ef4b093c821cffb09faa
#
_cell.length_a   1.000
_cell.length_b   1.000
_cell.length_c   1.000
_cell.angle_alpha   90.00
_cell.angle_beta   90.00
_cell.angle_gamma   90.00
#
_symmetry.space_group_name_H-M   'P 1'
#
loop_
_entity.id
_entity.type
_entity.pdbx_description
1 polymer ?
#
loop_
_entity_poly.entity_id
_entity_poly.type
_entity_poly.pdbx_seq_one_letter_code
_entity_poly.pdbx_strand_id
1 'polypeptide(L)'
;MRQTSARPRAAVLAVMACGLAAGCTVAGAPPAPGSPAGAPFVYVTGKGGTNEISQFATLGSGALRPLTPPNVASGEFPYDVAVSPQGTSAYAVDNLSNTAGAVSQYTLNPATGKLTPKSPRMVATAGVPSGLIAISPDGKNAYVPSGKAISQYRINPDTGKLTPMLPRTVAGAGSPIGIKVAPGGRYLYFVSSTQCLVPKGSKGSKCTALAKASTVSVFRISPATGALSAKPVQTVATGLGPQMITIAPDGKSAYVAATSANTIWQYSINPATGKLTPKSPATVAGGGGGPHDLAVAPDGKSLYVVNVSGATIAQYAISPATGALSARPVSTARTVPAPEAIALSPDGKNAYVTSEHEGALSQFAISSVTGKITPLSPATVTAPSHGSLGVAVTP
;
A
#
# COMPACT_ATOMS: atom_id res chain seq x y z
N MET A 1 20.81 61.79 -30.35
CA MET A 1 20.79 60.38 -29.79
C MET A 1 19.61 60.29 -28.84
N ARG A 2 18.54 59.67 -29.28
CA ARG A 2 17.33 59.49 -28.45
C ARG A 2 17.14 58.01 -28.18
N GLN A 3 17.17 57.62 -26.90
CA GLN A 3 16.79 56.29 -26.42
C GLN A 3 15.26 56.21 -26.34
N THR A 4 14.67 55.20 -26.97
CA THR A 4 13.26 54.86 -26.83
C THR A 4 13.13 53.61 -25.95
N SER A 5 12.55 53.80 -24.78
CA SER A 5 12.17 52.73 -23.85
C SER A 5 10.87 52.05 -24.27
N ALA A 6 10.89 50.73 -24.45
CA ALA A 6 9.69 49.96 -24.68
C ALA A 6 9.07 49.55 -23.34
N ARG A 7 7.80 49.86 -23.14
CA ARG A 7 6.97 49.38 -22.03
C ARG A 7 6.27 48.06 -22.41
N PRO A 8 6.09 47.10 -21.49
CA PRO A 8 5.32 45.89 -21.78
C PRO A 8 3.80 46.17 -21.73
N ARG A 9 3.09 45.61 -22.70
CA ARG A 9 1.62 45.66 -22.78
C ARG A 9 0.97 44.76 -21.73
N ALA A 10 0.05 45.32 -20.96
CA ALA A 10 -0.85 44.59 -20.06
C ALA A 10 -1.88 43.81 -20.89
N ALA A 11 -2.08 42.54 -20.51
CA ALA A 11 -3.15 41.71 -21.06
C ALA A 11 -4.49 42.10 -20.43
N VAL A 12 -5.45 42.48 -21.26
CA VAL A 12 -6.82 42.82 -20.86
C VAL A 12 -7.59 41.52 -20.65
N LEU A 13 -8.13 41.33 -19.45
CA LEU A 13 -9.09 40.25 -19.10
C LEU A 13 -10.44 40.60 -19.77
N ALA A 14 -10.86 39.82 -20.74
CA ALA A 14 -12.22 39.88 -21.28
C ALA A 14 -13.15 38.99 -20.40
N VAL A 15 -14.03 39.64 -19.64
CA VAL A 15 -15.15 38.97 -18.96
C VAL A 15 -16.27 38.84 -19.97
N MET A 16 -16.54 37.64 -20.49
CA MET A 16 -17.76 37.35 -21.23
C MET A 16 -18.82 36.82 -20.25
N ALA A 17 -19.91 37.57 -20.14
CA ALA A 17 -21.15 37.12 -19.49
C ALA A 17 -21.79 36.04 -20.38
N CYS A 18 -21.98 34.83 -19.82
CA CYS A 18 -22.74 33.76 -20.47
C CYS A 18 -24.14 33.72 -19.94
N GLY A 19 -25.12 33.93 -20.84
CA GLY A 19 -26.53 33.83 -20.55
C GLY A 19 -26.96 32.36 -20.40
N LEU A 20 -28.06 32.15 -19.64
CA LEU A 20 -28.69 30.85 -19.38
C LEU A 20 -29.12 30.15 -20.68
N ALA A 21 -28.49 29.05 -21.05
CA ALA A 21 -29.12 27.90 -21.73
C ALA A 21 -28.12 26.71 -21.83
N ALA A 22 -28.58 25.57 -21.32
CA ALA A 22 -28.15 24.18 -21.64
C ALA A 22 -26.66 23.83 -21.71
N GLY A 23 -26.17 23.09 -20.72
CA GLY A 23 -25.13 22.07 -20.96
C GLY A 23 -23.68 22.55 -21.07
N CYS A 24 -23.18 23.32 -20.11
CA CYS A 24 -21.72 23.46 -19.96
C CYS A 24 -21.17 22.25 -19.19
N THR A 25 -20.62 21.27 -19.89
CA THR A 25 -19.68 20.31 -19.31
C THR A 25 -18.46 21.11 -18.85
N VAL A 26 -18.24 21.18 -17.54
CA VAL A 26 -17.00 21.75 -16.99
C VAL A 26 -15.85 20.90 -17.49
N ALA A 27 -15.09 21.41 -18.44
CA ALA A 27 -13.83 20.82 -18.85
C ALA A 27 -12.96 20.66 -17.59
N GLY A 28 -12.56 19.44 -17.28
CA GLY A 28 -11.67 19.17 -16.14
C GLY A 28 -10.43 20.05 -16.20
N ALA A 29 -9.98 20.53 -15.06
CA ALA A 29 -8.74 21.33 -15.00
C ALA A 29 -7.61 20.59 -15.74
N PRO A 30 -6.78 21.28 -16.53
CA PRO A 30 -5.68 20.64 -17.26
C PRO A 30 -4.75 19.94 -16.28
N PRO A 31 -4.12 18.81 -16.69
CA PRO A 31 -3.13 18.13 -15.87
C PRO A 31 -2.04 19.11 -15.46
N ALA A 32 -1.49 18.90 -14.28
CA ALA A 32 -0.45 19.76 -13.74
C ALA A 32 0.74 19.85 -14.74
N PRO A 33 1.30 21.04 -15.02
CA PRO A 33 2.39 21.19 -15.98
C PRO A 33 3.55 20.22 -15.67
N GLY A 34 3.99 19.44 -16.65
CA GLY A 34 5.10 18.49 -16.54
C GLY A 34 4.74 17.04 -16.20
N SER A 35 3.46 16.71 -15.92
CA SER A 35 3.03 15.31 -15.84
C SER A 35 2.60 14.84 -17.23
N PRO A 36 3.12 13.68 -17.73
CA PRO A 36 2.62 13.08 -18.96
C PRO A 36 1.16 12.65 -18.78
N ALA A 37 0.38 12.70 -19.85
CA ALA A 37 -0.99 12.19 -19.85
C ALA A 37 -0.98 10.70 -19.45
N GLY A 38 -1.76 10.33 -18.42
CA GLY A 38 -1.79 8.96 -17.90
C GLY A 38 -0.67 8.62 -16.90
N ALA A 39 0.12 9.61 -16.45
CA ALA A 39 1.10 9.37 -15.38
C ALA A 39 0.39 9.02 -14.07
N PRO A 40 0.90 8.03 -13.30
CA PRO A 40 0.27 7.63 -12.05
C PRO A 40 0.35 8.71 -10.97
N PHE A 41 -0.57 8.65 -10.03
CA PHE A 41 -0.58 9.47 -8.82
C PHE A 41 -0.19 8.64 -7.61
N VAL A 42 0.41 9.29 -6.61
CA VAL A 42 0.85 8.64 -5.38
C VAL A 42 0.14 9.29 -4.19
N TYR A 43 -0.35 8.45 -3.29
CA TYR A 43 -1.02 8.86 -2.05
C TYR A 43 -0.30 8.28 -0.86
N VAL A 44 -0.17 9.09 0.19
CA VAL A 44 0.57 8.72 1.40
C VAL A 44 -0.23 9.13 2.62
N THR A 45 -0.43 8.18 3.54
CA THR A 45 -1.08 8.49 4.82
C THR A 45 -0.12 9.18 5.77
N GLY A 46 -0.62 10.14 6.53
CA GLY A 46 0.15 10.87 7.55
C GLY A 46 -0.26 10.50 8.97
N LYS A 47 0.66 9.90 9.73
CA LYS A 47 0.52 9.65 11.17
C LYS A 47 1.18 10.81 11.91
N GLY A 48 0.53 11.45 12.79
CA GLY A 48 1.22 12.47 13.62
C GLY A 48 0.53 13.85 13.67
N GLY A 49 -0.79 13.84 13.78
CA GLY A 49 -1.55 15.05 14.13
C GLY A 49 -2.20 15.79 12.97
N THR A 50 -1.86 15.50 11.72
CA THR A 50 -2.51 16.15 10.57
C THR A 50 -3.75 15.40 10.10
N ASN A 51 -3.84 14.08 10.32
CA ASN A 51 -4.97 13.25 9.90
C ASN A 51 -5.34 13.46 8.43
N GLU A 52 -4.34 13.36 7.56
CA GLU A 52 -4.44 13.70 6.15
C GLU A 52 -3.84 12.63 5.26
N ILE A 53 -4.22 12.65 4.00
CA ILE A 53 -3.57 11.94 2.91
C ILE A 53 -2.87 12.96 2.03
N SER A 54 -1.55 12.82 1.88
CA SER A 54 -0.76 13.61 0.94
C SER A 54 -0.93 13.08 -0.47
N GLN A 55 -1.03 13.97 -1.44
CA GLN A 55 -1.34 13.68 -2.84
C GLN A 55 -0.22 14.17 -3.75
N PHE A 56 0.28 13.32 -4.61
CA PHE A 56 1.38 13.64 -5.53
C PHE A 56 1.05 13.20 -6.95
N ALA A 57 1.52 13.99 -7.92
CA ALA A 57 1.63 13.59 -9.31
C ALA A 57 3.04 13.07 -9.58
N THR A 58 3.18 12.08 -10.45
CA THR A 58 4.48 11.64 -10.95
C THR A 58 4.88 12.46 -12.17
N LEU A 59 6.15 12.84 -12.24
CA LEU A 59 6.76 13.46 -13.40
C LEU A 59 7.23 12.39 -14.40
N GLY A 60 7.65 12.78 -15.59
CA GLY A 60 8.18 11.84 -16.59
C GLY A 60 9.44 11.06 -16.14
N SER A 61 10.17 11.59 -15.16
CA SER A 61 11.29 10.89 -14.50
C SER A 61 10.85 9.89 -13.41
N GLY A 62 9.57 9.89 -13.03
CA GLY A 62 9.04 9.20 -11.86
C GLY A 62 9.15 9.99 -10.55
N ALA A 63 9.80 11.16 -10.55
CA ALA A 63 9.87 12.01 -9.37
C ALA A 63 8.48 12.56 -9.00
N LEU A 64 8.24 12.71 -7.70
CA LEU A 64 6.97 13.16 -7.17
C LEU A 64 6.91 14.68 -7.07
N ARG A 65 5.72 15.22 -7.35
CA ARG A 65 5.36 16.62 -7.14
C ARG A 65 4.03 16.70 -6.41
N PRO A 66 3.94 17.47 -5.31
CA PRO A 66 2.66 17.65 -4.60
C PRO A 66 1.57 18.20 -5.52
N LEU A 67 0.33 17.72 -5.34
CA LEU A 67 -0.86 18.30 -6.00
C LEU A 67 -1.26 19.63 -5.33
N THR A 68 -2.25 20.29 -5.89
CA THR A 68 -2.88 21.47 -5.29
C THR A 68 -4.38 21.24 -5.11
N PRO A 69 -4.89 21.14 -3.86
CA PRO A 69 -4.14 21.14 -2.61
C PRO A 69 -3.26 19.89 -2.46
N PRO A 70 -2.16 19.95 -1.66
CA PRO A 70 -1.27 18.82 -1.48
C PRO A 70 -1.84 17.71 -0.62
N ASN A 71 -2.84 18.01 0.20
CA ASN A 71 -3.44 17.09 1.15
C ASN A 71 -4.96 17.08 1.06
N VAL A 72 -5.56 15.96 1.50
CA VAL A 72 -6.99 15.83 1.78
C VAL A 72 -7.16 15.24 3.19
N ALA A 73 -8.16 15.76 3.93
CA ALA A 73 -8.44 15.29 5.27
C ALA A 73 -8.86 13.81 5.30
N SER A 74 -8.37 13.05 6.29
CA SER A 74 -8.72 11.66 6.60
C SER A 74 -9.42 11.55 7.96
N GLY A 75 -9.68 10.33 8.41
CA GLY A 75 -9.98 10.04 9.81
C GLY A 75 -8.72 10.18 10.67
N GLU A 76 -8.85 9.91 11.96
CA GLU A 76 -7.71 9.98 12.89
C GLU A 76 -6.74 8.81 12.63
N PHE A 77 -5.44 9.09 12.73
CA PHE A 77 -4.36 8.13 12.57
C PHE A 77 -4.55 7.20 11.37
N PRO A 78 -4.53 7.71 10.12
CA PRO A 78 -4.62 6.86 8.95
C PRO A 78 -3.36 6.00 8.81
N TYR A 79 -3.55 4.65 8.83
CA TYR A 79 -2.47 3.67 8.75
C TYR A 79 -2.10 3.34 7.31
N ASP A 80 -3.11 3.13 6.46
CA ASP A 80 -2.90 2.65 5.10
C ASP A 80 -3.86 3.33 4.13
N VAL A 81 -3.47 3.37 2.87
CA VAL A 81 -4.30 3.84 1.78
C VAL A 81 -4.21 2.85 0.61
N ALA A 82 -5.35 2.54 0.01
CA ALA A 82 -5.42 1.73 -1.21
C ALA A 82 -6.25 2.44 -2.27
N VAL A 83 -5.84 2.29 -3.52
CA VAL A 83 -6.58 2.75 -4.71
C VAL A 83 -7.32 1.58 -5.33
N SER A 84 -8.56 1.80 -5.77
CA SER A 84 -9.32 0.78 -6.50
C SER A 84 -8.61 0.41 -7.81
N PRO A 85 -8.70 -0.85 -8.28
CA PRO A 85 -8.09 -1.26 -9.54
C PRO A 85 -8.54 -0.45 -10.77
N GLN A 86 -9.71 0.20 -10.69
CA GLN A 86 -10.23 1.10 -11.73
C GLN A 86 -9.65 2.52 -11.67
N GLY A 87 -8.88 2.85 -10.63
CA GLY A 87 -8.32 4.19 -10.44
C GLY A 87 -9.36 5.30 -10.16
N THR A 88 -10.57 4.93 -9.71
CA THR A 88 -11.67 5.89 -9.52
C THR A 88 -12.03 6.15 -8.06
N SER A 89 -11.46 5.37 -7.15
CA SER A 89 -11.72 5.47 -5.70
C SER A 89 -10.45 5.19 -4.90
N ALA A 90 -10.33 5.83 -3.75
CA ALA A 90 -9.31 5.53 -2.76
C ALA A 90 -9.95 5.33 -1.38
N TYR A 91 -9.29 4.53 -0.55
CA TYR A 91 -9.75 4.16 0.79
C TYR A 91 -8.58 4.23 1.76
N ALA A 92 -8.77 4.92 2.89
CA ALA A 92 -7.79 4.95 3.95
C ALA A 92 -8.32 4.26 5.21
N VAL A 93 -7.48 3.51 5.87
CA VAL A 93 -7.82 2.82 7.13
C VAL A 93 -7.43 3.71 8.29
N ASP A 94 -8.42 4.14 9.06
CA ASP A 94 -8.26 5.08 10.17
C ASP A 94 -8.44 4.38 11.52
N ASN A 95 -7.56 4.69 12.48
CA ASN A 95 -7.68 4.26 13.86
C ASN A 95 -8.24 5.43 14.70
N LEU A 96 -9.56 5.48 14.84
CA LEU A 96 -10.25 6.60 15.49
C LEU A 96 -10.06 6.63 17.01
N SER A 97 -9.74 5.50 17.63
CA SER A 97 -9.48 5.36 19.07
C SER A 97 -9.02 3.94 19.37
N ASN A 98 -8.62 3.67 20.59
CA ASN A 98 -8.24 2.32 21.02
C ASN A 98 -9.39 1.29 20.98
N THR A 99 -10.61 1.70 20.65
CA THR A 99 -11.81 0.84 20.62
C THR A 99 -12.56 0.89 19.32
N ALA A 100 -12.26 1.84 18.43
CA ALA A 100 -12.98 2.06 17.18
C ALA A 100 -12.04 2.34 16.02
N GLY A 101 -12.50 2.05 14.82
CA GLY A 101 -11.83 2.38 13.59
C GLY A 101 -12.82 2.52 12.43
N ALA A 102 -12.34 3.06 11.34
CA ALA A 102 -13.12 3.27 10.13
C ALA A 102 -12.29 3.12 8.87
N VAL A 103 -12.97 3.12 7.74
CA VAL A 103 -12.38 3.32 6.42
C VAL A 103 -12.90 4.62 5.86
N SER A 104 -12.04 5.60 5.68
CA SER A 104 -12.32 6.82 4.92
C SER A 104 -12.38 6.49 3.43
N GLN A 105 -13.33 7.07 2.71
CA GLN A 105 -13.56 6.75 1.31
C GLN A 105 -13.63 8.01 0.45
N TYR A 106 -12.94 7.93 -0.71
CA TYR A 106 -12.75 9.07 -1.61
C TYR A 106 -13.12 8.70 -3.04
N THR A 107 -13.65 9.69 -3.76
CA THR A 107 -13.65 9.68 -5.23
C THR A 107 -12.28 10.18 -5.69
N LEU A 108 -11.66 9.44 -6.58
CA LEU A 108 -10.42 9.82 -7.23
C LEU A 108 -10.74 10.32 -8.63
N ASN A 109 -10.28 11.52 -8.95
CA ASN A 109 -10.36 12.04 -10.31
C ASN A 109 -9.16 11.53 -11.12
N PRO A 110 -9.34 10.65 -12.11
CA PRO A 110 -8.22 10.02 -12.82
C PRO A 110 -7.39 11.01 -13.67
N ALA A 111 -7.96 12.14 -14.04
CA ALA A 111 -7.24 13.15 -14.84
C ALA A 111 -6.36 14.05 -13.99
N THR A 112 -6.75 14.32 -12.74
CA THR A 112 -6.05 15.29 -11.87
C THR A 112 -5.40 14.68 -10.64
N GLY A 113 -5.70 13.42 -10.33
CA GLY A 113 -5.26 12.72 -9.12
C GLY A 113 -5.92 13.21 -7.83
N LYS A 114 -6.82 14.20 -7.89
CA LYS A 114 -7.42 14.77 -6.68
C LYS A 114 -8.40 13.80 -6.03
N LEU A 115 -8.26 13.66 -4.71
CA LEU A 115 -9.20 12.93 -3.87
C LEU A 115 -10.29 13.89 -3.36
N THR A 116 -11.54 13.42 -3.41
CA THR A 116 -12.70 14.11 -2.83
C THR A 116 -13.42 13.15 -1.90
N PRO A 117 -13.66 13.51 -0.61
CA PRO A 117 -14.39 12.64 0.31
C PRO A 117 -15.77 12.27 -0.22
N LYS A 118 -16.17 10.99 -0.08
CA LYS A 118 -17.53 10.52 -0.41
C LYS A 118 -18.51 10.88 0.71
N SER A 119 -19.82 10.69 0.46
CA SER A 119 -20.86 10.77 1.48
C SER A 119 -21.55 9.40 1.60
N PRO A 120 -21.53 8.76 2.79
CA PRO A 120 -20.79 9.15 4.00
C PRO A 120 -19.27 9.13 3.78
N ARG A 121 -18.54 9.96 4.53
CA ARG A 121 -17.07 10.04 4.42
C ARG A 121 -16.37 8.78 4.92
N MET A 122 -16.92 8.16 5.95
CA MET A 122 -16.32 7.00 6.63
C MET A 122 -17.32 5.87 6.80
N VAL A 123 -16.81 4.63 6.82
CA VAL A 123 -17.57 3.43 7.14
C VAL A 123 -16.84 2.70 8.28
N ALA A 124 -17.57 2.41 9.38
CA ALA A 124 -16.98 1.79 10.56
C ALA A 124 -16.43 0.39 10.27
N THR A 125 -15.28 0.09 10.86
CA THR A 125 -14.75 -1.27 10.99
C THR A 125 -15.38 -1.98 12.20
N ALA A 126 -15.23 -3.30 12.29
CA ALA A 126 -15.80 -4.07 13.40
C ALA A 126 -14.95 -4.04 14.68
N GLY A 127 -13.93 -3.21 14.72
CA GLY A 127 -12.99 -3.01 15.82
C GLY A 127 -11.83 -2.16 15.36
N VAL A 128 -10.82 -1.98 16.23
CA VAL A 128 -9.61 -1.22 15.88
C VAL A 128 -8.89 -1.90 14.72
N PRO A 129 -8.71 -1.23 13.58
CA PRO A 129 -7.93 -1.80 12.50
C PRO A 129 -6.45 -1.86 12.92
N SER A 130 -5.79 -2.93 12.54
CA SER A 130 -4.39 -3.17 12.90
C SER A 130 -3.49 -3.40 11.69
N GLY A 131 -3.92 -2.96 10.52
CA GLY A 131 -3.17 -3.23 9.32
C GLY A 131 -3.77 -2.60 8.07
N LEU A 132 -3.47 -3.22 6.96
CA LEU A 132 -3.73 -2.75 5.62
C LEU A 132 -5.19 -2.97 5.19
N ILE A 133 -5.58 -2.32 4.12
CA ILE A 133 -6.77 -2.66 3.36
C ILE A 133 -6.40 -3.44 2.10
N ALA A 134 -7.05 -4.58 1.87
CA ALA A 134 -6.91 -5.34 0.63
C ALA A 134 -8.18 -5.20 -0.21
N ILE A 135 -8.02 -4.76 -1.45
CA ILE A 135 -9.12 -4.68 -2.43
C ILE A 135 -9.01 -5.89 -3.36
N SER A 136 -10.15 -6.51 -3.70
CA SER A 136 -10.16 -7.58 -4.70
C SER A 136 -9.77 -7.05 -6.09
N PRO A 137 -9.09 -7.86 -6.93
CA PRO A 137 -8.62 -7.40 -8.26
C PRO A 137 -9.73 -6.93 -9.19
N ASP A 138 -10.96 -7.41 -9.00
CA ASP A 138 -12.14 -6.95 -9.72
C ASP A 138 -12.73 -5.63 -9.19
N GLY A 139 -12.16 -5.10 -8.09
CA GLY A 139 -12.60 -3.87 -7.44
C GLY A 139 -13.94 -3.94 -6.73
N LYS A 140 -14.52 -5.14 -6.52
CA LYS A 140 -15.87 -5.29 -5.96
C LYS A 140 -15.91 -5.47 -4.45
N ASN A 141 -14.78 -5.81 -3.83
CA ASN A 141 -14.73 -6.14 -2.42
C ASN A 141 -13.48 -5.55 -1.75
N ALA A 142 -13.62 -5.21 -0.47
CA ALA A 142 -12.52 -4.78 0.38
C ALA A 142 -12.53 -5.53 1.72
N TYR A 143 -11.34 -5.77 2.25
CA TYR A 143 -11.12 -6.51 3.49
C TYR A 143 -10.14 -5.76 4.37
N VAL A 144 -10.50 -5.57 5.63
CA VAL A 144 -9.70 -4.81 6.61
C VAL A 144 -9.52 -5.63 7.87
N PRO A 145 -8.28 -5.93 8.27
CA PRO A 145 -8.01 -6.53 9.57
C PRO A 145 -8.48 -5.60 10.70
N SER A 146 -9.31 -6.11 11.62
CA SER A 146 -9.92 -5.31 12.67
C SER A 146 -10.06 -6.12 13.95
N GLY A 147 -9.31 -5.78 14.98
CA GLY A 147 -9.25 -6.54 16.23
C GLY A 147 -8.75 -7.97 16.00
N LYS A 148 -9.59 -8.97 16.27
CA LYS A 148 -9.29 -10.40 16.02
C LYS A 148 -10.03 -10.94 14.78
N ALA A 149 -10.51 -10.06 13.92
CA ALA A 149 -11.37 -10.42 12.80
C ALA A 149 -10.93 -9.68 11.51
N ILE A 150 -11.53 -10.06 10.41
CA ILE A 150 -11.44 -9.38 9.12
C ILE A 150 -12.80 -8.76 8.84
N SER A 151 -12.88 -7.44 8.78
CA SER A 151 -14.06 -6.70 8.31
C SER A 151 -14.19 -6.82 6.81
N GLN A 152 -15.39 -7.06 6.30
CA GLN A 152 -15.67 -7.32 4.90
C GLN A 152 -16.64 -6.29 4.34
N TYR A 153 -16.34 -5.75 3.16
CA TYR A 153 -17.14 -4.73 2.48
C TYR A 153 -17.35 -5.09 1.01
N ARG A 154 -18.54 -4.76 0.51
CA ARG A 154 -18.77 -4.61 -0.92
C ARG A 154 -18.41 -3.20 -1.34
N ILE A 155 -17.86 -3.08 -2.53
CA ILE A 155 -17.61 -1.83 -3.21
C ILE A 155 -18.70 -1.68 -4.28
N ASN A 156 -19.48 -0.62 -4.21
CA ASN A 156 -20.44 -0.30 -5.26
C ASN A 156 -19.68 0.05 -6.56
N PRO A 157 -19.94 -0.60 -7.69
CA PRO A 157 -19.15 -0.41 -8.90
C PRO A 157 -19.24 1.00 -9.49
N ASP A 158 -20.39 1.67 -9.32
CA ASP A 158 -20.63 2.99 -9.93
C ASP A 158 -20.11 4.13 -9.05
N THR A 159 -20.28 3.99 -7.73
CA THR A 159 -19.98 5.06 -6.78
C THR A 159 -18.70 4.82 -5.98
N GLY A 160 -18.16 3.59 -5.99
CA GLY A 160 -17.05 3.18 -5.15
C GLY A 160 -17.35 3.20 -3.64
N LYS A 161 -18.62 3.32 -3.22
CA LYS A 161 -18.98 3.34 -1.80
C LYS A 161 -18.88 1.96 -1.17
N LEU A 162 -18.35 1.93 0.04
CA LEU A 162 -18.27 0.71 0.85
C LEU A 162 -19.60 0.43 1.54
N THR A 163 -20.01 -0.83 1.52
CA THR A 163 -21.14 -1.36 2.30
C THR A 163 -20.69 -2.61 3.03
N PRO A 164 -20.85 -2.69 4.39
CA PRO A 164 -20.51 -3.90 5.12
C PRO A 164 -21.25 -5.12 4.59
N MET A 165 -20.55 -6.25 4.46
CA MET A 165 -21.17 -7.53 4.08
C MET A 165 -21.95 -8.18 5.22
N LEU A 166 -22.67 -9.25 4.92
CA LEU A 166 -23.23 -10.17 5.90
C LEU A 166 -22.62 -11.57 5.67
N PRO A 167 -21.92 -12.15 6.68
CA PRO A 167 -21.55 -11.54 7.97
C PRO A 167 -20.57 -10.36 7.78
N ARG A 168 -20.60 -9.40 8.71
CA ARG A 168 -19.71 -8.23 8.65
C ARG A 168 -18.24 -8.60 8.84
N THR A 169 -18.00 -9.69 9.55
CA THR A 169 -16.65 -10.15 9.92
C THR A 169 -16.49 -11.64 9.80
N VAL A 170 -15.25 -12.04 9.60
CA VAL A 170 -14.78 -13.42 9.73
C VAL A 170 -13.67 -13.44 10.77
N ALA A 171 -13.68 -14.44 11.67
CA ALA A 171 -12.65 -14.57 12.69
C ALA A 171 -11.27 -14.78 12.04
N GLY A 172 -10.31 -13.94 12.40
CA GLY A 172 -8.91 -14.11 12.11
C GLY A 172 -8.22 -15.00 13.14
N ALA A 173 -7.06 -15.54 12.80
CA ALA A 173 -6.22 -16.28 13.74
C ALA A 173 -5.14 -15.33 14.29
N GLY A 174 -5.22 -14.95 15.57
CA GLY A 174 -4.22 -14.10 16.22
C GLY A 174 -4.40 -12.60 16.01
N SER A 175 -3.33 -11.82 16.24
CA SER A 175 -3.29 -10.38 15.96
C SER A 175 -2.97 -10.17 14.48
N PRO A 176 -3.91 -9.61 13.69
CA PRO A 176 -3.73 -9.40 12.27
C PRO A 176 -2.73 -8.27 12.01
N ILE A 177 -1.85 -8.46 11.03
CA ILE A 177 -0.91 -7.41 10.60
C ILE A 177 -1.01 -7.22 9.09
N GLY A 178 -0.68 -8.25 8.29
CA GLY A 178 -0.65 -8.18 6.84
C GLY A 178 -1.86 -8.87 6.19
N ILE A 179 -2.36 -8.31 5.10
CA ILE A 179 -3.47 -8.88 4.33
C ILE A 179 -3.24 -8.66 2.83
N LYS A 180 -3.52 -9.68 2.01
CA LYS A 180 -3.42 -9.58 0.55
C LYS A 180 -4.43 -10.49 -0.13
N VAL A 181 -5.12 -9.99 -1.15
CA VAL A 181 -5.91 -10.81 -2.06
C VAL A 181 -5.01 -11.31 -3.19
N ALA A 182 -5.13 -12.60 -3.54
CA ALA A 182 -4.43 -13.17 -4.69
C ALA A 182 -4.85 -12.48 -6.00
N PRO A 183 -3.96 -12.38 -7.00
CA PRO A 183 -4.27 -11.77 -8.30
C PRO A 183 -5.50 -12.38 -9.00
N GLY A 184 -5.77 -13.67 -8.77
CA GLY A 184 -6.97 -14.34 -9.27
C GLY A 184 -8.27 -14.06 -8.51
N GLY A 185 -8.24 -13.26 -7.44
CA GLY A 185 -9.42 -12.85 -6.67
C GLY A 185 -10.08 -13.96 -5.84
N ARG A 186 -9.55 -15.20 -5.85
CA ARG A 186 -10.21 -16.38 -5.25
C ARG A 186 -9.80 -16.67 -3.81
N TYR A 187 -8.66 -16.12 -3.37
CA TYR A 187 -8.08 -16.37 -2.05
C TYR A 187 -7.56 -15.10 -1.44
N LEU A 188 -7.70 -15.01 -0.12
CA LEU A 188 -7.13 -13.97 0.71
C LEU A 188 -6.14 -14.59 1.66
N TYR A 189 -4.97 -13.97 1.78
CA TYR A 189 -3.88 -14.34 2.66
C TYR A 189 -3.78 -13.33 3.79
N PHE A 190 -3.72 -13.85 5.00
CA PHE A 190 -3.81 -13.06 6.22
C PHE A 190 -2.67 -13.46 7.15
N VAL A 191 -1.78 -12.52 7.41
CA VAL A 191 -0.64 -12.69 8.31
C VAL A 191 -1.06 -12.30 9.71
N SER A 192 -0.82 -13.19 10.67
CA SER A 192 -1.00 -12.92 12.08
C SER A 192 0.29 -13.14 12.86
N SER A 193 0.62 -12.17 13.71
CA SER A 193 1.69 -12.29 14.69
C SER A 193 1.12 -12.76 16.02
N THR A 194 1.82 -13.64 16.68
CA THR A 194 1.64 -13.84 18.11
C THR A 194 2.59 -12.90 18.83
N GLN A 195 2.03 -12.01 19.64
CA GLN A 195 2.85 -11.15 20.48
C GLN A 195 3.73 -12.02 21.37
N CYS A 196 5.01 -11.70 21.43
CA CYS A 196 5.91 -12.23 22.43
C CYS A 196 5.40 -11.76 23.81
N LEU A 197 4.86 -12.69 24.61
CA LEU A 197 4.52 -12.38 26.00
C LEU A 197 5.84 -12.32 26.79
N VAL A 198 6.34 -11.11 26.98
CA VAL A 198 7.42 -10.86 27.95
C VAL A 198 6.78 -10.97 29.34
N PRO A 199 7.21 -11.88 30.22
CA PRO A 199 6.69 -11.96 31.57
C PRO A 199 6.88 -10.62 32.29
N LYS A 200 5.83 -10.15 32.95
CA LYS A 200 5.84 -8.88 33.72
C LYS A 200 6.98 -8.95 34.75
N GLY A 201 8.02 -8.11 34.58
CA GLY A 201 9.18 -8.05 35.49
C GLY A 201 10.50 -8.57 34.95
N SER A 202 10.57 -9.13 33.75
CA SER A 202 11.85 -9.53 33.13
C SER A 202 12.59 -8.32 32.56
N LYS A 203 13.73 -7.98 33.14
CA LYS A 203 14.70 -7.04 32.54
C LYS A 203 15.48 -7.76 31.46
N GLY A 204 15.06 -7.58 30.20
CA GLY A 204 15.75 -8.12 29.02
C GLY A 204 14.79 -8.79 28.05
N SER A 205 14.83 -8.36 26.78
CA SER A 205 13.96 -8.77 25.68
C SER A 205 14.23 -10.20 25.18
N LYS A 206 14.16 -11.22 26.05
CA LYS A 206 14.16 -12.62 25.60
C LYS A 206 12.74 -13.16 25.62
N CYS A 207 12.21 -13.44 24.44
CA CYS A 207 10.99 -14.22 24.28
C CYS A 207 11.20 -15.62 24.79
N THR A 208 10.73 -15.92 26.01
CA THR A 208 10.93 -17.22 26.67
C THR A 208 9.77 -18.18 26.48
N ALA A 209 8.67 -17.76 25.86
CA ALA A 209 7.58 -18.64 25.52
C ALA A 209 7.05 -18.33 24.12
N LEU A 210 7.18 -19.27 23.20
CA LEU A 210 6.48 -19.30 21.92
C LEU A 210 4.99 -19.53 22.16
N ALA A 211 4.26 -18.46 22.52
CA ALA A 211 2.81 -18.52 22.47
C ALA A 211 2.44 -18.58 20.98
N LYS A 212 1.94 -19.72 20.55
CA LYS A 212 1.45 -20.07 19.19
C LYS A 212 2.25 -19.43 18.04
N ALA A 213 2.80 -20.25 17.17
CA ALA A 213 3.59 -19.82 16.00
C ALA A 213 2.84 -18.74 15.22
N SER A 214 3.52 -17.67 14.84
CA SER A 214 3.03 -16.71 13.86
C SER A 214 2.64 -17.43 12.57
N THR A 215 1.56 -17.03 11.93
CA THR A 215 0.95 -17.81 10.85
C THR A 215 0.52 -16.98 9.67
N VAL A 216 0.43 -17.64 8.52
CA VAL A 216 -0.36 -17.19 7.37
C VAL A 216 -1.61 -18.05 7.28
N SER A 217 -2.78 -17.44 7.38
CA SER A 217 -4.08 -18.06 7.17
C SER A 217 -4.60 -17.77 5.79
N VAL A 218 -5.13 -18.78 5.11
CA VAL A 218 -5.68 -18.67 3.75
C VAL A 218 -7.19 -18.79 3.82
N PHE A 219 -7.90 -17.79 3.32
CA PHE A 219 -9.36 -17.78 3.21
C PHE A 219 -9.78 -17.87 1.75
N ARG A 220 -10.84 -18.64 1.50
CA ARG A 220 -11.47 -18.64 0.17
C ARG A 220 -12.42 -17.44 0.08
N ILE A 221 -12.41 -16.78 -1.07
CA ILE A 221 -13.36 -15.72 -1.42
C ILE A 221 -14.47 -16.34 -2.27
N SER A 222 -15.72 -16.15 -1.89
CA SER A 222 -16.87 -16.57 -2.67
C SER A 222 -16.95 -15.76 -3.98
N PRO A 223 -16.95 -16.39 -5.14
CA PRO A 223 -17.03 -15.67 -6.41
C PRO A 223 -18.37 -14.96 -6.62
N ALA A 224 -19.43 -15.46 -5.99
CA ALA A 224 -20.77 -14.88 -6.09
C ALA A 224 -20.98 -13.68 -5.16
N THR A 225 -20.39 -13.71 -3.97
CA THR A 225 -20.70 -12.74 -2.92
C THR A 225 -19.51 -11.91 -2.46
N GLY A 226 -18.29 -12.33 -2.76
CA GLY A 226 -17.07 -11.73 -2.20
C GLY A 226 -16.83 -12.10 -0.73
N ALA A 227 -17.75 -12.80 -0.06
CA ALA A 227 -17.59 -13.17 1.34
C ALA A 227 -16.46 -14.19 1.53
N LEU A 228 -15.71 -14.03 2.62
CA LEU A 228 -14.68 -14.99 3.01
C LEU A 228 -15.32 -16.27 3.58
N SER A 229 -14.63 -17.40 3.41
CA SER A 229 -14.99 -18.62 4.11
C SER A 229 -14.98 -18.40 5.64
N ALA A 230 -15.94 -19.00 6.36
CA ALA A 230 -16.09 -18.79 7.81
C ALA A 230 -14.85 -19.21 8.63
N LYS A 231 -14.04 -20.11 8.06
CA LYS A 231 -12.77 -20.58 8.62
C LYS A 231 -11.70 -20.53 7.52
N PRO A 232 -10.41 -20.37 7.88
CA PRO A 232 -9.34 -20.50 6.89
C PRO A 232 -9.33 -21.92 6.31
N VAL A 233 -9.08 -22.04 5.00
CA VAL A 233 -8.90 -23.32 4.31
C VAL A 233 -7.54 -23.95 4.62
N GLN A 234 -6.62 -23.13 5.13
CA GLN A 234 -5.31 -23.54 5.61
C GLN A 234 -4.75 -22.47 6.56
N THR A 235 -3.93 -22.94 7.52
CA THR A 235 -3.05 -22.08 8.31
C THR A 235 -1.66 -22.73 8.31
N VAL A 236 -0.64 -21.97 7.94
CA VAL A 236 0.78 -22.41 7.92
C VAL A 236 1.60 -21.55 8.85
N ALA A 237 2.59 -22.16 9.49
CA ALA A 237 3.56 -21.42 10.32
C ALA A 237 4.43 -20.52 9.45
N THR A 238 4.86 -19.39 10.01
CA THR A 238 5.84 -18.48 9.44
C THR A 238 6.84 -18.02 10.52
N GLY A 239 7.81 -17.17 10.16
CA GLY A 239 8.84 -16.70 11.07
C GLY A 239 8.34 -15.83 12.23
N LEU A 240 9.25 -15.50 13.13
CA LEU A 240 8.96 -14.60 14.25
C LEU A 240 8.81 -13.16 13.77
N GLY A 241 7.78 -12.48 14.27
CA GLY A 241 7.48 -11.09 13.93
C GLY A 241 7.20 -10.89 12.44
N PRO A 242 6.31 -11.68 11.82
CA PRO A 242 5.92 -11.42 10.44
C PRO A 242 5.17 -10.09 10.39
N GLN A 243 5.37 -9.35 9.31
CA GLN A 243 4.69 -8.08 9.06
C GLN A 243 3.81 -8.18 7.81
N MET A 244 4.39 -8.11 6.66
CA MET A 244 3.67 -8.03 5.40
C MET A 244 3.81 -9.29 4.56
N ILE A 245 2.82 -9.50 3.70
CA ILE A 245 2.80 -10.55 2.69
C ILE A 245 2.56 -9.93 1.32
N THR A 246 3.32 -10.38 0.32
CA THR A 246 3.03 -10.07 -1.07
C THR A 246 2.92 -11.35 -1.88
N ILE A 247 2.24 -11.26 -3.03
CA ILE A 247 2.00 -12.37 -3.95
C ILE A 247 2.55 -11.98 -5.32
N ALA A 248 3.27 -12.89 -5.95
CA ALA A 248 3.75 -12.68 -7.30
C ALA A 248 2.57 -12.45 -8.28
N PRO A 249 2.74 -11.64 -9.32
CA PRO A 249 1.66 -11.31 -10.28
C PRO A 249 1.03 -12.54 -10.95
N ASP A 250 1.81 -13.63 -11.11
CA ASP A 250 1.33 -14.90 -11.66
C ASP A 250 0.47 -15.72 -10.67
N GLY A 251 0.37 -15.29 -9.42
CA GLY A 251 -0.37 -15.95 -8.36
C GLY A 251 0.23 -17.26 -7.84
N LYS A 252 1.48 -17.61 -8.24
CA LYS A 252 2.09 -18.91 -7.90
C LYS A 252 3.06 -18.87 -6.74
N SER A 253 3.46 -17.69 -6.28
CA SER A 253 4.39 -17.51 -5.17
C SER A 253 3.93 -16.44 -4.20
N ALA A 254 4.18 -16.66 -2.90
CA ALA A 254 3.96 -15.68 -1.84
C ALA A 254 5.25 -15.51 -1.03
N TYR A 255 5.47 -14.27 -0.55
CA TYR A 255 6.63 -13.89 0.24
C TYR A 255 6.17 -13.13 1.49
N VAL A 256 6.74 -13.49 2.64
CA VAL A 256 6.39 -12.88 3.94
C VAL A 256 7.65 -12.31 4.58
N ALA A 257 7.62 -11.04 4.91
CA ALA A 257 8.66 -10.38 5.70
C ALA A 257 8.51 -10.78 7.17
N ALA A 258 9.56 -11.34 7.77
CA ALA A 258 9.61 -11.70 9.17
C ALA A 258 10.69 -10.87 9.88
N THR A 259 10.26 -9.72 10.41
CA THR A 259 11.14 -8.65 10.93
C THR A 259 12.03 -9.14 12.07
N SER A 260 11.43 -9.78 13.09
CA SER A 260 12.19 -10.24 14.26
C SER A 260 13.12 -11.42 13.95
N ALA A 261 12.78 -12.25 12.97
CA ALA A 261 13.62 -13.33 12.48
C ALA A 261 14.66 -12.87 11.47
N ASN A 262 14.58 -11.64 10.98
CA ASN A 262 15.39 -11.08 9.90
C ASN A 262 15.46 -11.99 8.66
N THR A 263 14.30 -12.55 8.28
CA THR A 263 14.17 -13.47 7.13
C THR A 263 12.98 -13.13 6.27
N ILE A 264 13.02 -13.57 5.01
CA ILE A 264 11.90 -13.58 4.10
C ILE A 264 11.47 -15.03 3.92
N TRP A 265 10.23 -15.35 4.28
CA TRP A 265 9.63 -16.65 4.02
C TRP A 265 9.09 -16.69 2.60
N GLN A 266 9.22 -17.83 1.95
CA GLN A 266 8.78 -18.02 0.57
C GLN A 266 7.97 -19.30 0.42
N TYR A 267 6.84 -19.16 -0.27
CA TYR A 267 5.86 -20.24 -0.48
C TYR A 267 5.50 -20.39 -1.94
N SER A 268 5.24 -21.62 -2.34
CA SER A 268 4.49 -21.92 -3.55
C SER A 268 3.00 -21.88 -3.25
N ILE A 269 2.21 -21.33 -4.16
CA ILE A 269 0.74 -21.28 -4.08
C ILE A 269 0.18 -22.32 -5.04
N ASN A 270 -0.67 -23.20 -4.55
CA ASN A 270 -1.48 -24.06 -5.41
C ASN A 270 -2.65 -23.23 -6.01
N PRO A 271 -2.72 -22.99 -7.31
CA PRO A 271 -3.70 -22.06 -7.90
C PRO A 271 -5.16 -22.55 -7.77
N ALA A 272 -5.38 -23.86 -7.66
CA ALA A 272 -6.72 -24.43 -7.53
C ALA A 272 -7.26 -24.35 -6.11
N THR A 273 -6.40 -24.46 -5.10
CA THR A 273 -6.80 -24.54 -3.68
C THR A 273 -6.38 -23.34 -2.85
N GLY A 274 -5.52 -22.46 -3.38
CA GLY A 274 -4.90 -21.34 -2.68
C GLY A 274 -3.89 -21.74 -1.61
N LYS A 275 -3.67 -23.06 -1.39
CA LYS A 275 -2.81 -23.55 -0.32
C LYS A 275 -1.35 -23.21 -0.53
N LEU A 276 -0.69 -22.86 0.57
CA LEU A 276 0.72 -22.53 0.64
C LEU A 276 1.56 -23.76 0.99
N THR A 277 2.66 -23.93 0.27
CA THR A 277 3.71 -24.91 0.58
C THR A 277 5.04 -24.17 0.67
N PRO A 278 5.79 -24.26 1.78
CA PRO A 278 7.12 -23.66 1.87
C PRO A 278 8.01 -24.13 0.71
N LYS A 279 8.78 -23.20 0.12
CA LYS A 279 9.78 -23.53 -0.91
C LYS A 279 11.01 -24.19 -0.27
N SER A 280 11.94 -24.65 -1.07
CA SER A 280 13.24 -25.14 -0.63
C SER A 280 14.35 -24.26 -1.24
N PRO A 281 15.07 -23.47 -0.41
CA PRO A 281 14.88 -23.26 1.03
C PRO A 281 13.56 -22.54 1.35
N ALA A 282 13.02 -22.73 2.56
CA ALA A 282 11.81 -22.07 3.00
C ALA A 282 12.00 -20.57 3.28
N THR A 283 13.23 -20.15 3.56
CA THR A 283 13.58 -18.77 3.91
C THR A 283 14.86 -18.33 3.24
N VAL A 284 14.99 -17.02 3.04
CA VAL A 284 16.24 -16.34 2.72
C VAL A 284 16.49 -15.24 3.75
N ALA A 285 17.74 -14.79 3.88
CA ALA A 285 18.08 -13.68 4.78
C ALA A 285 17.41 -12.37 4.34
N GLY A 286 16.98 -11.53 5.28
CA GLY A 286 16.29 -10.27 5.03
C GLY A 286 17.12 -9.15 4.38
N GLY A 287 18.45 -9.31 4.33
CA GLY A 287 19.33 -8.50 3.49
C GLY A 287 19.62 -7.07 3.94
N GLY A 288 19.14 -6.63 5.10
CA GLY A 288 19.38 -5.25 5.55
C GLY A 288 19.00 -4.97 6.99
N GLY A 289 18.52 -5.98 7.70
CA GLY A 289 18.05 -5.86 9.09
C GLY A 289 16.58 -5.41 9.19
N GLY A 290 15.75 -6.31 9.69
CA GLY A 290 14.34 -6.08 9.95
C GLY A 290 13.49 -5.86 8.70
N PRO A 291 13.34 -6.88 7.81
CA PRO A 291 12.44 -6.79 6.67
C PRO A 291 11.01 -6.52 7.16
N HIS A 292 10.37 -5.50 6.62
CA HIS A 292 9.06 -5.02 7.06
C HIS A 292 8.02 -5.14 5.95
N ASP A 293 8.15 -4.37 4.88
CA ASP A 293 7.25 -4.44 3.73
C ASP A 293 7.98 -4.92 2.47
N LEU A 294 7.20 -5.45 1.53
CA LEU A 294 7.75 -6.06 0.33
C LEU A 294 6.78 -5.96 -0.86
N ALA A 295 7.36 -5.70 -2.02
CA ALA A 295 6.62 -5.60 -3.29
C ALA A 295 7.30 -6.40 -4.39
N VAL A 296 6.52 -7.20 -5.13
CA VAL A 296 6.99 -7.87 -6.34
C VAL A 296 6.85 -6.92 -7.52
N ALA A 297 7.88 -6.82 -8.35
CA ALA A 297 7.81 -6.08 -9.60
C ALA A 297 6.66 -6.61 -10.49
N PRO A 298 5.99 -5.74 -11.28
CA PRO A 298 4.90 -6.17 -12.15
C PRO A 298 5.30 -7.25 -13.17
N ASP A 299 6.57 -7.31 -13.57
CA ASP A 299 7.11 -8.35 -14.46
C ASP A 299 7.42 -9.68 -13.75
N GLY A 300 7.25 -9.75 -12.43
CA GLY A 300 7.48 -10.93 -11.61
C GLY A 300 8.94 -11.32 -11.40
N LYS A 301 9.92 -10.52 -11.86
CA LYS A 301 11.34 -10.92 -11.84
C LYS A 301 12.11 -10.46 -10.61
N SER A 302 11.60 -9.48 -9.86
CA SER A 302 12.25 -8.93 -8.69
C SER A 302 11.29 -8.78 -7.51
N LEU A 303 11.79 -9.04 -6.31
CA LEU A 303 11.16 -8.67 -5.05
C LEU A 303 11.96 -7.53 -4.42
N TYR A 304 11.29 -6.47 -4.02
CA TYR A 304 11.86 -5.35 -3.27
C TYR A 304 11.39 -5.44 -1.82
N VAL A 305 12.33 -5.29 -0.89
CA VAL A 305 12.11 -5.47 0.54
C VAL A 305 12.62 -4.25 1.28
N VAL A 306 11.75 -3.63 2.05
CA VAL A 306 12.09 -2.51 2.92
C VAL A 306 12.59 -3.05 4.24
N ASN A 307 13.75 -2.57 4.72
CA ASN A 307 14.41 -3.00 5.94
C ASN A 307 14.46 -1.85 6.94
N VAL A 308 13.65 -1.92 7.99
CA VAL A 308 13.45 -0.83 8.97
C VAL A 308 14.75 -0.50 9.70
N SER A 309 15.40 -1.51 10.28
CA SER A 309 16.60 -1.30 11.11
C SER A 309 17.83 -0.89 10.29
N GLY A 310 17.88 -1.29 9.03
CA GLY A 310 19.00 -0.97 8.14
C GLY A 310 18.82 0.30 7.33
N ALA A 311 17.63 0.90 7.34
CA ALA A 311 17.26 2.03 6.48
C ALA A 311 17.63 1.77 5.02
N THR A 312 17.19 0.61 4.49
CA THR A 312 17.50 0.17 3.13
C THR A 312 16.30 -0.42 2.43
N ILE A 313 16.34 -0.36 1.10
CA ILE A 313 15.54 -1.20 0.22
C ILE A 313 16.47 -2.21 -0.45
N ALA A 314 16.13 -3.50 -0.38
CA ALA A 314 16.89 -4.60 -0.94
C ALA A 314 16.13 -5.25 -2.09
N GLN A 315 16.82 -5.56 -3.19
CA GLN A 315 16.27 -6.28 -4.35
C GLN A 315 16.72 -7.73 -4.32
N TYR A 316 15.77 -8.65 -4.50
CA TYR A 316 16.03 -10.08 -4.74
C TYR A 316 15.56 -10.45 -6.14
N ALA A 317 16.36 -11.26 -6.83
CA ALA A 317 15.91 -11.87 -8.08
C ALA A 317 14.93 -13.01 -7.77
N ILE A 318 13.88 -13.13 -8.57
CA ILE A 318 12.89 -14.21 -8.52
C ILE A 318 13.18 -15.17 -9.67
N SER A 319 13.37 -16.45 -9.36
CA SER A 319 13.53 -17.49 -10.38
C SER A 319 12.23 -17.64 -11.18
N PRO A 320 12.26 -17.49 -12.51
CA PRO A 320 11.05 -17.63 -13.33
C PRO A 320 10.49 -19.06 -13.33
N ALA A 321 11.35 -20.05 -13.11
CA ALA A 321 10.94 -21.47 -13.10
C ALA A 321 10.27 -21.88 -11.79
N THR A 322 10.75 -21.36 -10.64
CA THR A 322 10.34 -21.84 -9.32
C THR A 322 9.71 -20.77 -8.43
N GLY A 323 9.86 -19.50 -8.78
CA GLY A 323 9.51 -18.37 -7.92
C GLY A 323 10.38 -18.29 -6.67
N ALA A 324 11.51 -19.00 -6.58
CA ALA A 324 12.43 -18.91 -5.46
C ALA A 324 13.25 -17.62 -5.55
N LEU A 325 13.51 -17.02 -4.39
CA LEU A 325 14.36 -15.83 -4.29
C LEU A 325 15.84 -16.20 -4.38
N SER A 326 16.65 -15.27 -4.90
CA SER A 326 18.11 -15.35 -4.73
C SER A 326 18.47 -15.42 -3.24
N ALA A 327 19.50 -16.20 -2.89
CA ALA A 327 19.89 -16.42 -1.49
C ALA A 327 20.29 -15.14 -0.74
N ARG A 328 20.69 -14.11 -1.49
CA ARG A 328 21.08 -12.77 -1.00
C ARG A 328 20.51 -11.69 -1.92
N PRO A 329 20.37 -10.45 -1.44
CA PRO A 329 20.00 -9.34 -2.31
C PRO A 329 20.99 -9.20 -3.47
N VAL A 330 20.48 -8.92 -4.66
CA VAL A 330 21.29 -8.63 -5.86
C VAL A 330 21.65 -7.14 -5.93
N SER A 331 20.89 -6.31 -5.23
CA SER A 331 21.11 -4.86 -5.14
C SER A 331 20.49 -4.32 -3.85
N THR A 332 21.07 -3.23 -3.31
CA THR A 332 20.52 -2.49 -2.17
C THR A 332 20.70 -0.99 -2.41
N ALA A 333 19.78 -0.20 -1.86
CA ALA A 333 19.89 1.26 -1.82
C ALA A 333 19.48 1.78 -0.43
N ARG A 334 19.98 2.96 -0.05
CA ARG A 334 19.59 3.61 1.21
C ARG A 334 18.24 4.29 1.05
N THR A 335 17.45 4.27 2.11
CA THR A 335 16.21 5.02 2.28
C THR A 335 16.41 6.10 3.36
N VAL A 336 15.40 6.95 3.57
CA VAL A 336 15.29 7.70 4.82
C VAL A 336 15.17 6.72 6.00
N PRO A 337 15.56 7.13 7.24
CA PRO A 337 15.45 6.29 8.43
C PRO A 337 14.03 5.80 8.69
N ALA A 338 13.89 4.66 9.37
CA ALA A 338 12.62 4.01 9.71
C ALA A 338 11.66 3.85 8.50
N PRO A 339 12.12 3.24 7.38
CA PRO A 339 11.26 3.01 6.23
C PRO A 339 10.18 1.99 6.57
N GLU A 340 8.93 2.23 6.14
CA GLU A 340 7.75 1.47 6.59
C GLU A 340 7.09 0.70 5.44
N ALA A 341 6.62 1.38 4.42
CA ALA A 341 5.90 0.77 3.31
C ALA A 341 6.54 1.07 1.95
N ILE A 342 6.28 0.20 0.99
CA ILE A 342 6.73 0.34 -0.40
C ILE A 342 5.58 0.19 -1.38
N ALA A 343 5.51 1.09 -2.37
CA ALA A 343 4.69 0.92 -3.55
C ALA A 343 5.53 1.08 -4.83
N LEU A 344 5.19 0.28 -5.82
CA LEU A 344 5.79 0.35 -7.16
C LEU A 344 4.84 1.04 -8.13
N SER A 345 5.39 1.75 -9.12
CA SER A 345 4.59 2.23 -10.25
C SER A 345 4.07 1.04 -11.08
N PRO A 346 2.89 1.15 -11.73
CA PRO A 346 2.32 0.05 -12.52
C PRO A 346 3.22 -0.45 -13.65
N ASP A 347 4.03 0.44 -14.22
CA ASP A 347 5.02 0.11 -15.25
C ASP A 347 6.32 -0.50 -14.69
N GLY A 348 6.43 -0.62 -13.38
CA GLY A 348 7.58 -1.19 -12.68
C GLY A 348 8.85 -0.36 -12.72
N LYS A 349 8.80 0.90 -13.19
CA LYS A 349 9.99 1.75 -13.35
C LYS A 349 10.35 2.58 -12.11
N ASN A 350 9.43 2.69 -11.15
CA ASN A 350 9.65 3.49 -9.96
C ASN A 350 9.21 2.78 -8.69
N ALA A 351 9.87 3.11 -7.57
CA ALA A 351 9.49 2.71 -6.23
C ALA A 351 9.45 3.92 -5.30
N TYR A 352 8.48 3.91 -4.38
CA TYR A 352 8.26 4.94 -3.37
C TYR A 352 8.20 4.28 -2.00
N VAL A 353 9.04 4.75 -1.08
CA VAL A 353 9.17 4.17 0.26
C VAL A 353 8.87 5.25 1.30
N THR A 354 7.90 4.99 2.16
CA THR A 354 7.53 5.88 3.27
C THR A 354 8.49 5.74 4.44
N SER A 355 8.51 6.75 5.32
CA SER A 355 9.23 6.73 6.58
C SER A 355 8.30 7.05 7.75
N GLU A 356 8.35 6.26 8.80
CA GLU A 356 7.52 6.48 10.00
C GLU A 356 7.90 7.77 10.75
N HIS A 357 9.16 8.20 10.70
CA HIS A 357 9.66 9.29 11.57
C HIS A 357 9.94 10.60 10.84
N GLU A 358 10.36 10.55 9.56
CA GLU A 358 10.92 11.71 8.88
C GLU A 358 9.89 12.56 8.12
N GLY A 359 8.63 12.09 7.98
CA GLY A 359 7.64 12.77 7.13
C GLY A 359 8.13 12.93 5.68
N ALA A 360 8.91 11.96 5.20
CA ALA A 360 9.52 11.99 3.89
C ALA A 360 9.35 10.65 3.17
N LEU A 361 9.31 10.72 1.82
CA LEU A 361 9.34 9.56 0.95
C LEU A 361 10.68 9.47 0.26
N SER A 362 11.30 8.30 0.28
CA SER A 362 12.39 7.98 -0.63
C SER A 362 11.82 7.56 -1.97
N GLN A 363 12.40 8.05 -3.07
CA GLN A 363 11.94 7.76 -4.42
C GLN A 363 13.09 7.23 -5.28
N PHE A 364 12.77 6.17 -6.03
CA PHE A 364 13.76 5.40 -6.78
C PHE A 364 13.31 5.14 -8.21
N ALA A 365 14.29 5.14 -9.12
CA ALA A 365 14.14 4.53 -10.42
C ALA A 365 14.51 3.05 -10.35
N ILE A 366 13.82 2.24 -11.14
CA ILE A 366 14.05 0.80 -11.30
C ILE A 366 14.47 0.54 -12.74
N SER A 367 15.63 -0.08 -12.92
CA SER A 367 16.11 -0.51 -14.24
C SER A 367 15.20 -1.61 -14.81
N SER A 368 14.59 -1.38 -15.95
CA SER A 368 13.76 -2.38 -16.64
C SER A 368 14.52 -3.63 -17.10
N VAL A 369 15.87 -3.54 -17.19
CA VAL A 369 16.72 -4.66 -17.60
C VAL A 369 17.15 -5.52 -16.43
N THR A 370 17.60 -4.88 -15.33
CA THR A 370 18.21 -5.57 -14.19
C THR A 370 17.37 -5.54 -12.92
N GLY A 371 16.32 -4.73 -12.88
CA GLY A 371 15.56 -4.43 -11.66
C GLY A 371 16.34 -3.59 -10.64
N LYS A 372 17.59 -3.19 -10.95
CA LYS A 372 18.42 -2.41 -10.01
C LYS A 372 17.75 -1.10 -9.62
N ILE A 373 17.80 -0.81 -8.32
CA ILE A 373 17.22 0.38 -7.71
C ILE A 373 18.27 1.48 -7.65
N THR A 374 17.91 2.70 -8.09
CA THR A 374 18.77 3.89 -7.96
C THR A 374 17.93 5.05 -7.44
N PRO A 375 18.42 5.86 -6.48
CA PRO A 375 17.69 7.05 -6.03
C PRO A 375 17.41 8.00 -7.19
N LEU A 376 16.21 8.61 -7.20
CA LEU A 376 15.87 9.70 -8.12
C LEU A 376 16.55 11.01 -7.68
N SER A 377 16.42 12.04 -8.50
CA SER A 377 16.83 13.39 -8.15
C SER A 377 15.59 14.32 -8.18
N PRO A 378 15.19 14.89 -7.02
CA PRO A 378 15.72 14.63 -5.67
C PRO A 378 15.47 13.18 -5.21
N ALA A 379 16.31 12.68 -4.29
CA ALA A 379 16.17 11.32 -3.75
C ALA A 379 14.97 11.18 -2.80
N THR A 380 14.52 12.28 -2.23
CA THR A 380 13.40 12.34 -1.28
C THR A 380 12.44 13.47 -1.62
N VAL A 381 11.19 13.31 -1.21
CA VAL A 381 10.17 14.36 -1.21
C VAL A 381 9.52 14.41 0.16
N THR A 382 9.26 15.63 0.66
CA THR A 382 8.57 15.81 1.93
C THR A 382 7.10 15.48 1.78
N ALA A 383 6.59 14.58 2.63
CA ALA A 383 5.16 14.46 2.88
C ALA A 383 4.79 15.46 3.99
N PRO A 384 3.72 16.24 3.84
CA PRO A 384 3.37 17.30 4.81
C PRO A 384 3.05 16.80 6.23
N SER A 385 2.91 15.51 6.42
CA SER A 385 2.62 14.87 7.70
C SER A 385 3.85 14.19 8.29
N HIS A 386 4.15 14.47 9.55
CA HIS A 386 5.15 13.69 10.29
C HIS A 386 4.69 12.24 10.44
N GLY A 387 5.53 11.30 10.01
CA GLY A 387 5.26 9.86 10.05
C GLY A 387 4.29 9.39 8.96
N SER A 388 4.83 8.79 7.93
CA SER A 388 4.07 8.22 6.80
C SER A 388 4.09 6.70 6.89
N LEU A 389 2.91 6.06 6.96
CA LEU A 389 2.80 4.60 7.09
C LEU A 389 2.47 3.92 5.77
N GLY A 390 1.33 4.25 5.18
CA GLY A 390 0.87 3.63 3.94
C GLY A 390 1.20 4.44 2.70
N VAL A 391 1.41 3.76 1.58
CA VAL A 391 1.60 4.38 0.26
C VAL A 391 0.87 3.59 -0.82
N ALA A 392 0.14 4.30 -1.68
CA ALA A 392 -0.52 3.72 -2.84
C ALA A 392 -0.19 4.50 -4.11
N VAL A 393 -0.09 3.77 -5.21
CA VAL A 393 0.08 4.31 -6.56
C VAL A 393 -1.16 3.96 -7.37
N THR A 394 -1.67 4.88 -8.21
CA THR A 394 -2.76 4.59 -9.13
C THR A 394 -2.35 3.56 -10.18
N PRO A 395 -3.30 2.72 -10.63
CA PRO A 395 -3.04 1.77 -11.71
C PRO A 395 -2.72 2.46 -13.04
#